data_f354752b0495660c72847c5afbf7c5b0
#
_entry.id   f354752b0495660c72847c5afbf7c5b0
#
_cell.length_a   1.000
_cell.length_b   1.000
_cell.length_c   1.000
_cell.angle_alpha   90.00
_cell.angle_beta   90.00
_cell.angle_gamma   90.00
#
_symmetry.space_group_name_H-M   'P 1'
#
loop_
_entity.id
_entity.type
_entity.pdbx_description
1 polymer ?
#
loop_
_entity_poly.entity_id
_entity_poly.type
_entity_poly.pdbx_seq_one_letter_code
_entity_poly.pdbx_strand_id
1 'polypeptide(L)'
;MENLEELRIFLEELEQICYQIFQSGFSSVHDTTLQELKIHSKEAEDYGLFFASKAMYELWEILEASKHQFSADYTKAVILFGHLKEYLFWCLKKLELMQVRLTLETQPE
;
A
#
# COMPACT_ATOMS: atom_id res chain seq x y z
N MET A 1 -15.52 1.22 15.43
CA MET A 1 -14.32 0.85 16.19
C MET A 1 -13.58 -0.30 15.54
N GLU A 2 -14.26 -1.43 15.34
CA GLU A 2 -13.68 -2.57 14.65
C GLU A 2 -13.17 -2.21 13.27
N ASN A 3 -13.92 -1.38 12.55
CA ASN A 3 -13.56 -0.98 11.20
C ASN A 3 -12.24 -0.19 11.15
N LEU A 4 -11.98 0.63 12.17
CA LEU A 4 -10.72 1.39 12.22
C LEU A 4 -9.53 0.48 12.47
N GLU A 5 -9.71 -0.52 13.34
CA GLU A 5 -8.65 -1.48 13.63
C GLU A 5 -8.34 -2.35 12.41
N GLU A 6 -9.39 -2.83 11.72
CA GLU A 6 -9.22 -3.60 10.50
C GLU A 6 -8.52 -2.78 9.43
N LEU A 7 -8.89 -1.51 9.30
CA LEU A 7 -8.26 -0.61 8.33
C LEU A 7 -6.79 -0.39 8.66
N ARG A 8 -6.48 -0.20 9.95
CA ARG A 8 -5.09 -0.02 10.38
C ARG A 8 -4.24 -1.24 10.01
N ILE A 9 -4.76 -2.43 10.30
CA ILE A 9 -4.05 -3.68 9.98
C ILE A 9 -3.84 -3.78 8.47
N PHE A 10 -4.86 -3.47 7.69
CA PHE A 10 -4.76 -3.52 6.23
C PHE A 10 -3.71 -2.54 5.71
N LEU A 11 -3.71 -1.31 6.21
CA LEU A 11 -2.71 -0.30 5.80
C LEU A 11 -1.30 -0.73 6.16
N GLU A 12 -1.13 -1.37 7.32
CA GLU A 12 0.18 -1.91 7.71
C GLU A 12 0.63 -3.04 6.79
N GLU A 13 -0.31 -3.86 6.34
CA GLU A 13 0.00 -4.90 5.35
C GLU A 13 0.48 -4.29 4.03
N LEU A 14 -0.17 -3.20 3.60
CA LEU A 14 0.26 -2.50 2.38
C LEU A 14 1.66 -1.93 2.54
N GLU A 15 1.97 -1.38 3.71
CA GLU A 15 3.31 -0.88 3.99
C GLU A 15 4.34 -2.01 3.95
N GLN A 16 3.98 -3.19 4.45
CA GLN A 16 4.86 -4.34 4.43
C GLN A 16 5.16 -4.78 3.00
N ILE A 17 4.16 -4.78 2.13
CA ILE A 17 4.37 -5.09 0.71
C ILE A 17 5.34 -4.08 0.09
N CYS A 18 5.14 -2.80 0.35
CA CYS A 18 6.04 -1.76 -0.13
C CYS A 18 7.46 -1.97 0.37
N TYR A 19 7.61 -2.35 1.64
CA TYR A 19 8.91 -2.62 2.22
C TYR A 19 9.62 -3.76 1.51
N GLN A 20 8.90 -4.84 1.21
CA GLN A 20 9.47 -5.97 0.48
C GLN A 20 9.95 -5.56 -0.91
N ILE A 21 9.18 -4.73 -1.61
CA ILE A 21 9.57 -4.23 -2.92
C ILE A 21 10.82 -3.35 -2.80
N PHE A 22 10.85 -2.49 -1.79
CA PHE A 22 12.00 -1.61 -1.55
C PHE A 22 13.27 -2.42 -1.30
N GLN A 23 13.18 -3.46 -0.46
CA GLN A 23 14.33 -4.28 -0.12
C GLN A 23 14.88 -5.06 -1.32
N SER A 24 13.99 -5.63 -2.13
CA SER A 24 14.42 -6.45 -3.28
C SER A 24 14.85 -5.60 -4.47
N GLY A 25 14.31 -4.38 -4.58
CA GLY A 25 14.44 -3.57 -5.78
C GLY A 25 13.43 -4.00 -6.84
N PHE A 26 13.11 -3.09 -7.76
CA PHE A 26 12.07 -3.33 -8.77
C PHE A 26 12.39 -4.47 -9.72
N SER A 27 13.67 -4.72 -9.97
CA SER A 27 14.08 -5.77 -10.91
C SER A 27 14.07 -7.17 -10.29
N SER A 28 13.89 -7.27 -8.98
CA SER A 28 14.04 -8.53 -8.25
C SER A 28 12.88 -8.82 -7.31
N VAL A 29 11.69 -8.32 -7.62
CA VAL A 29 10.52 -8.52 -6.77
C VAL A 29 10.08 -9.99 -6.87
N HIS A 30 9.88 -10.62 -5.72
CA HIS A 30 9.45 -12.02 -5.66
C HIS A 30 8.03 -12.19 -6.18
N ASP A 31 7.77 -13.36 -6.77
CA ASP A 31 6.44 -13.67 -7.31
C ASP A 31 5.35 -13.60 -6.24
N THR A 32 5.66 -14.03 -5.02
CA THR A 32 4.70 -13.97 -3.91
C THR A 32 4.34 -12.52 -3.58
N THR A 33 5.32 -11.62 -3.60
CA THR A 33 5.09 -10.19 -3.37
C THR A 33 4.22 -9.60 -4.48
N LEU A 34 4.46 -9.98 -5.74
CA LEU A 34 3.65 -9.53 -6.86
C LEU A 34 2.20 -10.01 -6.73
N GLN A 35 2.00 -11.25 -6.29
CA GLN A 35 0.65 -11.77 -6.06
C GLN A 35 -0.05 -10.99 -4.96
N GLU A 36 0.65 -10.71 -3.86
CA GLU A 36 0.09 -9.93 -2.76
C GLU A 36 -0.27 -8.51 -3.20
N LEU A 37 0.58 -7.91 -4.01
CA LEU A 37 0.34 -6.57 -4.55
C LEU A 37 -0.98 -6.54 -5.35
N LYS A 38 -1.19 -7.53 -6.20
CA LYS A 38 -2.41 -7.64 -7.00
C LYS A 38 -3.65 -7.88 -6.14
N ILE A 39 -3.54 -8.82 -5.20
CA ILE A 39 -4.65 -9.17 -4.31
C ILE A 39 -5.04 -7.96 -3.45
N HIS A 40 -4.06 -7.32 -2.85
CA HIS A 40 -4.32 -6.17 -1.97
C HIS A 40 -4.82 -4.96 -2.74
N SER A 41 -4.49 -4.82 -4.03
CA SER A 41 -5.05 -3.74 -4.84
C SER A 41 -6.56 -3.84 -4.92
N LYS A 42 -7.09 -5.06 -5.03
CA LYS A 42 -8.54 -5.28 -5.06
C LYS A 42 -9.16 -5.04 -3.69
N GLU A 43 -8.52 -5.52 -2.63
CA GLU A 43 -9.01 -5.30 -1.28
C GLU A 43 -9.03 -3.81 -0.91
N ALA A 44 -8.05 -3.06 -1.39
CA ALA A 44 -8.00 -1.61 -1.16
C ALA A 44 -9.26 -0.93 -1.70
N GLU A 45 -9.76 -1.38 -2.83
CA GLU A 45 -11.00 -0.86 -3.40
C GLU A 45 -12.17 -1.06 -2.44
N ASP A 46 -12.24 -2.24 -1.80
CA ASP A 46 -13.30 -2.55 -0.83
C ASP A 46 -13.25 -1.65 0.40
N TYR A 47 -12.08 -1.16 0.75
CA TYR A 47 -11.91 -0.20 1.85
C TYR A 47 -12.12 1.24 1.42
N GLY A 48 -12.42 1.47 0.13
CA GLY A 48 -12.58 2.83 -0.39
C GLY A 48 -11.27 3.56 -0.64
N LEU A 49 -10.15 2.84 -0.64
CA LEU A 49 -8.83 3.41 -0.87
C LEU A 49 -8.52 3.35 -2.36
N PHE A 50 -9.25 4.15 -3.14
CA PHE A 50 -9.22 4.05 -4.59
C PHE A 50 -7.87 4.44 -5.20
N PHE A 51 -7.21 5.44 -4.62
CA PHE A 51 -5.89 5.81 -5.08
C PHE A 51 -4.90 4.67 -4.89
N ALA A 52 -4.90 4.07 -3.69
CA ALA A 52 -4.01 2.95 -3.39
C ALA A 52 -4.31 1.76 -4.31
N SER A 53 -5.59 1.45 -4.50
CA SER A 53 -6.01 0.36 -5.38
C SER A 53 -5.45 0.55 -6.78
N LYS A 54 -5.65 1.74 -7.35
CA LYS A 54 -5.19 2.04 -8.70
C LYS A 54 -3.67 2.03 -8.81
N ALA A 55 -2.99 2.68 -7.86
CA ALA A 55 -1.53 2.77 -7.87
C ALA A 55 -0.90 1.38 -7.73
N MET A 56 -1.43 0.54 -6.85
CA MET A 56 -0.93 -0.81 -6.65
C MET A 56 -1.13 -1.68 -7.89
N TYR A 57 -2.27 -1.54 -8.54
CA TYR A 57 -2.56 -2.32 -9.74
C TYR A 57 -1.63 -1.91 -10.89
N GLU A 58 -1.46 -0.61 -11.10
CA GLU A 58 -0.55 -0.11 -12.13
C GLU A 58 0.89 -0.54 -11.85
N LEU A 59 1.31 -0.47 -10.60
CA LEU A 59 2.63 -0.92 -10.20
C LEU A 59 2.81 -2.41 -10.49
N TRP A 60 1.80 -3.21 -10.14
CA TRP A 60 1.80 -4.64 -10.44
C TRP A 60 1.95 -4.89 -11.94
N GLU A 61 1.20 -4.17 -12.77
CA GLU A 61 1.28 -4.33 -14.22
C GLU A 61 2.67 -4.04 -14.76
N ILE A 62 3.30 -2.98 -14.27
CA ILE A 62 4.64 -2.61 -14.71
C ILE A 62 5.64 -3.68 -14.30
N LEU A 63 5.60 -4.11 -13.05
CA LEU A 63 6.55 -5.09 -12.53
C LEU A 63 6.36 -6.47 -13.18
N GLU A 64 5.11 -6.87 -13.41
CA GLU A 64 4.82 -8.13 -14.07
C GLU A 64 5.31 -8.12 -15.52
N ALA A 65 5.05 -7.03 -16.24
CA ALA A 65 5.50 -6.89 -17.62
C ALA A 65 7.02 -6.84 -17.74
N SER A 66 7.68 -6.31 -16.69
CA SER A 66 9.15 -6.15 -16.70
C SER A 66 9.92 -7.40 -16.34
N LYS A 67 9.24 -8.43 -15.85
CA LYS A 67 9.87 -9.66 -15.35
C LYS A 67 10.85 -10.30 -16.30
N HIS A 68 10.52 -10.28 -17.58
CA HIS A 68 11.30 -10.96 -18.59
C HIS A 68 12.04 -10.02 -19.52
N GLN A 69 12.07 -8.73 -19.17
CA GLN A 69 12.79 -7.74 -19.97
C GLN A 69 14.23 -7.60 -19.49
N PHE A 70 15.14 -7.56 -20.43
CA PHE A 70 16.56 -7.45 -20.13
C PHE A 70 16.91 -6.07 -19.54
N SER A 71 16.31 -5.02 -20.09
CA SER A 71 16.54 -3.67 -19.55
C SER A 71 15.21 -2.94 -19.54
N ALA A 72 14.52 -3.00 -18.40
CA ALA A 72 13.25 -2.35 -18.23
C ALA A 72 13.44 -0.93 -17.69
N ASP A 73 12.54 -0.04 -18.09
CA ASP A 73 12.51 1.32 -17.58
C ASP A 73 11.55 1.37 -16.38
N TYR A 74 12.11 1.59 -15.19
CA TYR A 74 11.34 1.62 -13.95
C TYR A 74 10.94 3.03 -13.51
N THR A 75 11.11 4.04 -14.37
CA THR A 75 10.82 5.42 -14.01
C THR A 75 9.39 5.59 -13.49
N LYS A 76 8.41 5.05 -14.22
CA LYS A 76 7.01 5.15 -13.79
C LYS A 76 6.76 4.38 -12.49
N ALA A 77 7.40 3.22 -12.35
CA ALA A 77 7.27 2.43 -11.12
C ALA A 77 7.78 3.19 -9.90
N VAL A 78 8.92 3.88 -10.04
CA VAL A 78 9.49 4.69 -8.96
C VAL A 78 8.53 5.79 -8.54
N ILE A 79 7.94 6.48 -9.51
CA ILE A 79 7.00 7.56 -9.24
C ILE A 79 5.75 7.03 -8.54
N LEU A 80 5.16 5.96 -9.06
CA LEU A 80 3.98 5.34 -8.46
C LEU A 80 4.27 4.85 -7.04
N PHE A 81 5.42 4.23 -6.85
CA PHE A 81 5.83 3.72 -5.54
C PHE A 81 5.97 4.86 -4.53
N GLY A 82 6.60 5.95 -4.94
CA GLY A 82 6.75 7.13 -4.08
C GLY A 82 5.42 7.72 -3.67
N HIS A 83 4.49 7.87 -4.62
CA HIS A 83 3.16 8.39 -4.34
C HIS A 83 2.38 7.45 -3.42
N LEU A 84 2.49 6.14 -3.65
CA LEU A 84 1.82 5.15 -2.82
C LEU A 84 2.33 5.19 -1.38
N LYS A 85 3.65 5.25 -1.19
CA LYS A 85 4.26 5.34 0.13
C LYS A 85 3.79 6.59 0.87
N GLU A 86 3.77 7.72 0.19
CA GLU A 86 3.32 8.98 0.78
C GLU A 86 1.84 8.90 1.16
N TYR A 87 1.02 8.34 0.28
CA TYR A 87 -0.41 8.17 0.54
C TYR A 87 -0.65 7.29 1.77
N LEU A 88 0.05 6.17 1.88
CA LEU A 88 -0.08 5.26 3.01
C LEU A 88 0.35 5.93 4.31
N PHE A 89 1.43 6.70 4.27
CA PHE A 89 1.90 7.44 5.43
C PHE A 89 0.80 8.37 5.96
N TRP A 90 0.18 9.14 5.07
CA TRP A 90 -0.86 10.08 5.47
C TRP A 90 -2.13 9.38 5.93
N CYS A 91 -2.49 8.25 5.32
CA CYS A 91 -3.63 7.46 5.77
C CYS A 91 -3.44 6.96 7.19
N LEU A 92 -2.25 6.45 7.51
CA LEU A 92 -1.94 5.96 8.86
C LEU A 92 -1.92 7.10 9.87
N LYS A 93 -1.37 8.26 9.50
CA LYS A 93 -1.36 9.42 10.38
C LYS A 93 -2.77 9.91 10.67
N LYS A 94 -3.61 9.99 9.65
CA LYS A 94 -5.00 10.39 9.83
C LYS A 94 -5.73 9.40 10.74
N LEU A 95 -5.48 8.12 10.55
CA LEU A 95 -6.12 7.08 11.35
C LEU A 95 -5.70 7.17 12.82
N GLU A 96 -4.41 7.40 13.08
CA GLU A 96 -3.91 7.62 14.44
C GLU A 96 -4.64 8.78 15.11
N LEU A 97 -4.80 9.90 14.39
CA LEU A 97 -5.50 11.06 14.92
C LEU A 97 -6.94 10.76 15.23
N MET A 98 -7.61 9.99 14.38
CA MET A 98 -9.00 9.58 14.62
C MET A 98 -9.12 8.71 15.86
N GLN A 99 -8.19 7.79 16.05
CA GLN A 99 -8.17 6.91 17.22
C GLN A 99 -7.93 7.70 18.50
N VAL A 100 -7.00 8.65 18.47
CA VAL A 100 -6.73 9.53 19.62
C VAL A 100 -7.98 10.33 19.95
N ARG A 101 -8.64 10.90 18.96
CA ARG A 101 -9.87 11.67 19.16
C ARG A 101 -10.95 10.82 19.83
N LEU A 102 -11.16 9.61 19.35
CA LEU A 102 -12.16 8.71 19.93
C LEU A 102 -11.82 8.37 21.37
N THR A 103 -10.56 8.14 21.69
CA THR A 103 -10.11 7.85 23.05
C THR A 103 -10.41 9.03 23.97
N LEU A 104 -10.09 10.25 23.51
CA LEU A 104 -10.36 11.46 24.31
C LEU A 104 -11.84 11.69 24.54
N GLU A 105 -12.66 11.44 23.52
CA GLU A 105 -14.11 11.62 23.61
C GLU A 105 -14.79 10.61 24.54
N THR A 106 -14.20 9.44 24.70
CA THR A 106 -14.78 8.38 25.52
C THR A 106 -14.25 8.36 26.95
N GLN A 107 -13.25 9.18 27.28
CA GLN A 107 -12.72 9.24 28.63
C GLN A 107 -13.72 9.92 29.57
N PRO A 108 -13.97 9.33 30.74
CA PRO A 108 -14.81 10.01 31.74
C PRO A 108 -14.05 11.21 32.30
N GLU A 109 -14.80 12.22 32.63
CA GLU A 109 -14.24 13.43 33.23
C GLU A 109 -13.83 13.20 34.67
#